data_62f183960ee4d6303fcc77194a384d99
#
_entry.id   62f183960ee4d6303fcc77194a384d99
#
_cell.length_a   1.000
_cell.length_b   1.000
_cell.length_c   1.000
_cell.angle_alpha   90.00
_cell.angle_beta   90.00
_cell.angle_gamma   90.00
#
_symmetry.space_group_name_H-M   'P 1'
#
loop_
_entity.id
_entity.type
_entity.pdbx_description
1 polymer ?
#
loop_
_entity_poly.entity_id
_entity_poly.type
_entity_poly.pdbx_seq_one_letter_code
_entity_poly.pdbx_strand_id
1 'polypeptide(L)'
;MSTPGVPARPGKIIAVHVAYESRAAQRGKRPAQPSYFLKAGSSVAATGETIERPAGTSLLAFEGEIAVVIGATARRVTEAEAWSHVAGVTASNDFGLYDMKAADKGSNVRSKSRDGFTPLGPELIPAAEAGPDSLRIRTWVNGEVAQDDGTSARQLISACRGSSPISVSI
;
A
#
# COMPACT_ATOMS: atom_id res chain seq x y z
N MET A 1 10.16 8.01 14.83
CA MET A 1 11.33 8.29 13.94
C MET A 1 10.86 8.14 12.50
N SER A 2 11.32 8.97 11.56
CA SER A 2 10.95 8.82 10.14
C SER A 2 11.86 7.82 9.46
N THR A 3 11.31 7.03 8.54
CA THR A 3 12.12 6.14 7.68
C THR A 3 12.89 7.00 6.66
N PRO A 4 14.22 6.91 6.58
CA PRO A 4 15.00 7.68 5.62
C PRO A 4 14.49 7.45 4.18
N GLY A 5 14.32 8.54 3.42
CA GLY A 5 13.84 8.49 2.03
C GLY A 5 12.35 8.27 1.84
N VAL A 6 11.60 7.95 2.89
CA VAL A 6 10.14 7.81 2.83
C VAL A 6 9.49 9.10 3.36
N PRO A 7 8.54 9.70 2.63
CA PRO A 7 7.85 10.91 3.08
C PRO A 7 7.09 10.65 4.38
N ALA A 8 7.40 11.39 5.43
CA ALA A 8 6.67 11.31 6.71
C ALA A 8 5.19 11.74 6.56
N ARG A 9 4.89 12.57 5.56
CA ARG A 9 3.53 13.02 5.21
C ARG A 9 3.40 13.07 3.70
N PRO A 10 3.06 11.96 3.04
CA PRO A 10 2.82 11.97 1.60
C PRO A 10 1.55 12.75 1.29
N GLY A 11 1.54 13.45 0.16
CA GLY A 11 0.36 14.19 -0.31
C GLY A 11 -0.82 13.26 -0.65
N LYS A 12 -0.52 12.02 -1.06
CA LYS A 12 -1.52 10.99 -1.37
C LYS A 12 -0.98 9.61 -1.02
N ILE A 13 -1.87 8.75 -0.52
CA ILE A 13 -1.64 7.32 -0.42
C ILE A 13 -2.76 6.64 -1.19
N ILE A 14 -2.40 5.95 -2.25
CA ILE A 14 -3.34 5.22 -3.10
C ILE A 14 -3.11 3.74 -2.88
N ALA A 15 -4.09 3.04 -2.35
CA ALA A 15 -4.05 1.60 -2.15
C ALA A 15 -4.84 0.87 -3.24
N VAL A 16 -4.35 -0.29 -3.64
CA VAL A 16 -4.94 -1.13 -4.69
C VAL A 16 -5.64 -2.31 -4.05
N HIS A 17 -6.93 -2.51 -4.33
CA HIS A 17 -7.64 -3.68 -3.84
C HIS A 17 -7.17 -4.95 -4.54
N VAL A 18 -6.90 -6.00 -3.76
CA VAL A 18 -6.60 -7.36 -4.27
C VAL A 18 -5.41 -7.36 -5.23
N ALA A 19 -4.29 -6.79 -4.78
CA ALA A 19 -3.06 -6.67 -5.56
C ALA A 19 -2.29 -8.00 -5.71
N TYR A 20 -2.52 -8.98 -4.83
CA TYR A 20 -1.78 -10.25 -4.78
C TYR A 20 -2.63 -11.43 -5.22
N GLU A 21 -1.99 -12.42 -5.89
CA GLU A 21 -2.65 -13.63 -6.37
C GLU A 21 -3.24 -14.47 -5.23
N SER A 22 -2.50 -14.63 -4.13
CA SER A 22 -2.98 -15.35 -2.96
C SER A 22 -4.28 -14.74 -2.41
N ARG A 23 -4.36 -13.41 -2.42
CA ARG A 23 -5.56 -12.71 -1.96
C ARG A 23 -6.72 -12.86 -2.94
N ALA A 24 -6.46 -12.86 -4.24
CA ALA A 24 -7.47 -13.16 -5.25
C ALA A 24 -8.03 -14.58 -5.08
N ALA A 25 -7.15 -15.55 -4.84
CA ALA A 25 -7.53 -16.95 -4.58
C ALA A 25 -8.39 -17.08 -3.32
N GLN A 26 -8.00 -16.45 -2.20
CA GLN A 26 -8.79 -16.44 -0.96
C GLN A 26 -10.20 -15.85 -1.15
N ARG A 27 -10.35 -14.87 -2.03
CA ARG A 27 -11.64 -14.23 -2.33
C ARG A 27 -12.45 -14.96 -3.40
N GLY A 28 -11.87 -15.98 -4.04
CA GLY A 28 -12.50 -16.72 -5.14
C GLY A 28 -12.71 -15.88 -6.41
N LYS A 29 -12.14 -14.68 -6.48
CA LYS A 29 -12.23 -13.82 -7.67
C LYS A 29 -11.12 -12.78 -7.72
N ARG A 30 -10.70 -12.48 -8.94
CA ARG A 30 -9.86 -11.32 -9.25
C ARG A 30 -10.72 -10.25 -9.93
N PRO A 31 -10.63 -8.98 -9.51
CA PRO A 31 -11.32 -7.91 -10.23
C PRO A 31 -10.80 -7.83 -11.67
N ALA A 32 -11.72 -7.73 -12.66
CA ALA A 32 -11.34 -7.55 -14.07
C ALA A 32 -10.66 -6.20 -14.33
N GLN A 33 -10.98 -5.22 -13.50
CA GLN A 33 -10.34 -3.90 -13.50
C GLN A 33 -9.85 -3.60 -12.08
N PRO A 34 -8.66 -3.01 -11.92
CA PRO A 34 -8.17 -2.60 -10.63
C PRO A 34 -9.10 -1.57 -10.00
N SER A 35 -9.27 -1.64 -8.70
CA SER A 35 -9.98 -0.64 -7.92
C SER A 35 -9.10 -0.11 -6.81
N TYR A 36 -9.34 1.14 -6.43
CA TYR A 36 -8.49 1.88 -5.54
C TYR A 36 -9.26 2.51 -4.40
N PHE A 37 -8.54 2.81 -3.32
CA PHE A 37 -9.02 3.72 -2.28
C PHE A 37 -7.86 4.62 -1.83
N LEU A 38 -8.24 5.74 -1.23
CA LEU A 38 -7.28 6.67 -0.66
C LEU A 38 -7.15 6.41 0.84
N LYS A 39 -5.92 6.52 1.34
CA LYS A 39 -5.64 6.62 2.77
C LYS A 39 -5.19 8.04 3.11
N ALA A 40 -5.54 8.48 4.30
CA ALA A 40 -5.08 9.78 4.79
C ALA A 40 -3.56 9.81 4.94
N GLY A 41 -2.91 10.91 4.56
CA GLY A 41 -1.47 11.09 4.79
C GLY A 41 -1.09 11.06 6.27
N SER A 42 -2.02 11.42 7.16
CA SER A 42 -1.85 11.32 8.62
C SER A 42 -1.80 9.88 9.14
N SER A 43 -2.20 8.89 8.34
CA SER A 43 -2.12 7.48 8.73
C SER A 43 -0.71 6.89 8.70
N VAL A 44 0.27 7.62 8.17
CA VAL A 44 1.66 7.14 8.14
C VAL A 44 2.24 7.05 9.54
N ALA A 45 2.92 5.94 9.79
CA ALA A 45 3.76 5.72 10.96
C ALA A 45 5.14 5.21 10.52
N ALA A 46 6.14 5.33 11.38
CA ALA A 46 7.43 4.73 11.14
C ALA A 46 7.46 3.26 11.58
N THR A 47 8.43 2.52 11.07
CA THR A 47 8.72 1.17 11.54
C THR A 47 9.02 1.17 13.05
N GLY A 48 8.45 0.20 13.76
CA GLY A 48 8.63 0.04 15.21
C GLY A 48 7.68 0.86 16.06
N GLU A 49 6.84 1.72 15.47
CA GLU A 49 5.80 2.41 16.23
C GLU A 49 4.68 1.44 16.64
N THR A 50 4.13 1.69 17.84
CA THR A 50 2.99 0.92 18.34
C THR A 50 1.71 1.37 17.63
N ILE A 51 1.00 0.41 17.05
CA ILE A 51 -0.31 0.66 16.45
C ILE A 51 -1.39 0.29 17.45
N GLU A 52 -2.17 1.28 17.84
CA GLU A 52 -3.23 1.09 18.83
C GLU A 52 -4.55 0.71 18.15
N ARG A 53 -5.16 -0.38 18.63
CA ARG A 53 -6.52 -0.74 18.23
C ARG A 53 -7.51 0.17 18.99
N PRO A 54 -8.32 0.98 18.28
CA PRO A 54 -9.24 1.90 18.93
C PRO A 54 -10.27 1.22 19.83
N ALA A 55 -10.60 1.85 20.94
CA ALA A 55 -11.67 1.37 21.81
C ALA A 55 -13.01 1.23 21.05
N GLY A 56 -13.80 0.23 21.43
CA GLY A 56 -15.07 -0.07 20.78
C GLY A 56 -14.94 -0.80 19.43
N THR A 57 -13.72 -1.21 19.04
CA THR A 57 -13.49 -2.08 17.89
C THR A 57 -12.95 -3.43 18.34
N SER A 58 -13.24 -4.49 17.59
CA SER A 58 -12.88 -5.86 17.96
C SER A 58 -11.84 -6.47 17.00
N LEU A 59 -11.79 -6.02 15.75
CA LEU A 59 -10.99 -6.66 14.72
C LEU A 59 -10.06 -5.65 14.04
N LEU A 60 -8.79 -5.62 14.49
CA LEU A 60 -7.69 -4.98 13.79
C LEU A 60 -6.99 -6.04 12.93
N ALA A 61 -7.10 -5.90 11.62
CA ALA A 61 -6.43 -6.77 10.65
C ALA A 61 -5.11 -6.14 10.18
N PHE A 62 -4.14 -6.99 9.88
CA PHE A 62 -2.92 -6.63 9.16
C PHE A 62 -3.06 -7.00 7.67
N GLU A 63 -2.41 -6.25 6.82
CA GLU A 63 -2.25 -6.57 5.39
C GLU A 63 -0.84 -6.11 4.99
N GLY A 64 0.11 -7.05 4.88
CA GLY A 64 1.48 -6.75 4.42
C GLY A 64 1.45 -6.31 2.97
N GLU A 65 2.09 -5.20 2.67
CA GLU A 65 2.03 -4.55 1.36
C GLU A 65 3.40 -4.04 0.91
N ILE A 66 3.57 -3.92 -0.39
CA ILE A 66 4.69 -3.22 -0.99
C ILE A 66 4.24 -1.81 -1.31
N ALA A 67 4.90 -0.83 -0.72
CA ALA A 67 4.68 0.57 -1.03
C ALA A 67 5.67 1.04 -2.11
N VAL A 68 5.15 1.54 -3.23
CA VAL A 68 5.92 2.20 -4.28
C VAL A 68 5.92 3.70 -4.01
N VAL A 69 7.10 4.26 -3.74
CA VAL A 69 7.26 5.68 -3.44
C VAL A 69 7.55 6.44 -4.73
N ILE A 70 6.67 7.37 -5.08
CA ILE A 70 6.83 8.23 -6.25
C ILE A 70 7.78 9.38 -5.91
N GLY A 71 8.86 9.52 -6.66
CA GLY A 71 9.91 10.52 -6.45
C GLY A 71 9.84 11.72 -7.37
N ALA A 72 9.10 11.62 -8.47
CA ALA A 72 8.92 12.71 -9.42
C ALA A 72 7.46 12.78 -9.88
N THR A 73 6.98 13.96 -10.22
CA THR A 73 5.60 14.13 -10.71
C THR A 73 5.34 13.25 -11.93
N ALA A 74 4.36 12.36 -11.82
CA ALA A 74 3.90 11.49 -12.89
C ALA A 74 2.49 11.93 -13.34
N ARG A 75 2.38 12.44 -14.56
CA ARG A 75 1.11 12.86 -15.14
C ARG A 75 1.00 12.39 -16.58
N ARG A 76 0.01 11.56 -16.87
CA ARG A 76 -0.23 11.01 -18.23
C ARG A 76 0.97 10.26 -18.80
N VAL A 77 1.73 9.62 -17.93
CA VAL A 77 2.91 8.82 -18.33
C VAL A 77 2.47 7.47 -18.89
N THR A 78 3.25 6.95 -19.83
CA THR A 78 3.04 5.58 -20.33
C THR A 78 3.52 4.56 -19.29
N GLU A 79 3.13 3.30 -19.45
CA GLU A 79 3.60 2.22 -18.57
C GLU A 79 5.12 2.05 -18.64
N ALA A 80 5.70 2.18 -19.82
CA ALA A 80 7.13 2.07 -20.01
C ALA A 80 7.91 3.17 -19.26
N GLU A 81 7.32 4.36 -19.15
CA GLU A 81 7.91 5.51 -18.46
C GLU A 81 7.65 5.53 -16.95
N ALA A 82 6.62 4.80 -16.49
CA ALA A 82 6.13 4.92 -15.11
C ALA A 82 7.20 4.66 -14.05
N TRP A 83 8.10 3.68 -14.28
CA TRP A 83 9.14 3.33 -13.34
C TRP A 83 10.19 4.44 -13.15
N SER A 84 10.45 5.27 -14.16
CA SER A 84 11.39 6.41 -14.06
C SER A 84 10.93 7.50 -13.08
N HIS A 85 9.66 7.48 -12.67
CA HIS A 85 9.11 8.39 -11.67
C HIS A 85 9.16 7.83 -10.25
N VAL A 86 9.61 6.60 -10.06
CA VAL A 86 9.69 5.93 -8.77
C VAL A 86 11.00 6.26 -8.08
N ALA A 87 10.93 6.71 -6.82
CA ALA A 87 12.10 6.87 -5.97
C ALA A 87 12.61 5.53 -5.44
N GLY A 88 11.70 4.64 -5.09
CA GLY A 88 12.02 3.33 -4.57
C GLY A 88 10.80 2.58 -4.05
N VAL A 89 11.05 1.46 -3.41
CA VAL A 89 10.04 0.63 -2.76
C VAL A 89 10.36 0.43 -1.29
N THR A 90 9.32 0.24 -0.48
CA THR A 90 9.46 -0.10 0.93
C THR A 90 8.36 -1.05 1.36
N ALA A 91 8.52 -1.70 2.51
CA ALA A 91 7.44 -2.46 3.11
C ALA A 91 6.42 -1.52 3.75
N SER A 92 5.18 -1.96 3.76
CA SER A 92 4.07 -1.29 4.44
C SER A 92 3.17 -2.32 5.11
N ASN A 93 2.31 -1.85 5.99
CA ASN A 93 1.18 -2.63 6.47
C ASN A 93 -0.09 -1.79 6.33
N ASP A 94 -1.08 -2.28 5.58
CA ASP A 94 -2.37 -1.63 5.42
C ASP A 94 -3.32 -2.08 6.53
N PHE A 95 -3.09 -1.61 7.76
CA PHE A 95 -3.96 -1.92 8.89
C PHE A 95 -5.40 -1.53 8.63
N GLY A 96 -6.33 -2.35 9.10
CA GLY A 96 -7.74 -2.11 8.90
C GLY A 96 -8.64 -2.63 10.01
N LEU A 97 -9.70 -1.87 10.31
CA LEU A 97 -10.76 -2.26 11.23
C LEU A 97 -11.90 -2.89 10.42
N TYR A 98 -11.93 -4.21 10.37
CA TYR A 98 -12.88 -4.93 9.52
C TYR A 98 -14.34 -4.83 9.99
N ASP A 99 -14.54 -4.65 11.28
CA ASP A 99 -15.85 -4.38 11.87
C ASP A 99 -16.44 -3.01 11.46
N MET A 100 -15.61 -2.09 10.95
CA MET A 100 -16.07 -0.79 10.45
C MET A 100 -16.37 -0.75 8.94
N LYS A 101 -16.05 -1.81 8.19
CA LYS A 101 -16.21 -1.81 6.71
C LYS A 101 -17.63 -1.53 6.24
N ALA A 102 -18.63 -2.06 6.94
CA ALA A 102 -20.03 -1.81 6.59
C ALA A 102 -20.43 -0.34 6.75
N ALA A 103 -19.93 0.31 7.80
CA ALA A 103 -20.17 1.73 8.06
C ALA A 103 -19.44 2.64 7.06
N ASP A 104 -18.32 2.19 6.51
CA ASP A 104 -17.53 2.93 5.52
C ASP A 104 -18.15 2.93 4.11
N LYS A 105 -19.07 2.03 3.83
CA LYS A 105 -19.75 1.93 2.52
C LYS A 105 -18.80 1.97 1.32
N GLY A 106 -17.60 1.37 1.48
CA GLY A 106 -16.58 1.28 0.44
C GLY A 106 -15.55 2.42 0.41
N SER A 107 -15.71 3.48 1.20
CA SER A 107 -14.73 4.58 1.27
C SER A 107 -13.40 4.17 1.93
N ASN A 108 -13.43 3.18 2.81
CA ASN A 108 -12.32 2.73 3.65
C ASN A 108 -11.66 3.83 4.54
N VAL A 109 -12.26 5.01 4.66
CA VAL A 109 -11.65 6.12 5.41
C VAL A 109 -11.59 5.81 6.91
N ARG A 110 -12.71 5.36 7.49
CA ARG A 110 -12.77 5.05 8.94
C ARG A 110 -12.02 3.78 9.27
N SER A 111 -12.10 2.80 8.37
CA SER A 111 -11.50 1.49 8.60
C SER A 111 -10.00 1.46 8.36
N LYS A 112 -9.44 2.30 7.47
CA LYS A 112 -8.04 2.18 7.03
C LYS A 112 -7.19 3.45 7.14
N SER A 113 -7.78 4.59 7.53
CA SER A 113 -7.06 5.88 7.54
C SER A 113 -6.87 6.48 8.92
N ARG A 114 -6.89 5.65 9.98
CA ARG A 114 -6.56 6.13 11.33
C ARG A 114 -5.07 6.37 11.47
N ASP A 115 -4.71 7.18 12.43
CA ASP A 115 -3.32 7.48 12.74
C ASP A 115 -2.54 6.19 12.99
N GLY A 116 -1.36 6.08 12.39
CA GLY A 116 -0.51 4.91 12.48
C GLY A 116 -0.89 3.73 11.59
N PHE A 117 -2.03 3.73 10.89
CA PHE A 117 -2.51 2.57 10.13
C PHE A 117 -1.78 2.32 8.80
N THR A 118 -0.72 3.08 8.54
CA THR A 118 0.16 2.90 7.37
C THR A 118 1.62 3.00 7.80
N PRO A 119 2.14 2.06 8.60
CA PRO A 119 3.57 2.04 8.88
C PRO A 119 4.35 1.77 7.60
N LEU A 120 5.44 2.48 7.41
CA LEU A 120 6.34 2.40 6.26
C LEU A 120 7.77 2.15 6.72
N GLY A 121 8.50 1.33 6.01
CA GLY A 121 9.90 1.09 6.30
C GLY A 121 10.26 -0.40 6.42
N PRO A 122 11.43 -0.75 6.99
CA PRO A 122 12.36 0.14 7.73
C PRO A 122 13.21 1.07 6.86
N GLU A 123 13.33 0.78 5.56
CA GLU A 123 14.17 1.52 4.63
C GLU A 123 13.48 1.66 3.27
N LEU A 124 13.91 2.62 2.48
CA LEU A 124 13.55 2.76 1.08
C LEU A 124 14.63 2.10 0.22
N ILE A 125 14.26 1.05 -0.51
CA ILE A 125 15.13 0.41 -1.49
C ILE A 125 15.02 1.24 -2.79
N PRO A 126 16.12 1.83 -3.28
CA PRO A 126 16.11 2.65 -4.49
C PRO A 126 15.51 1.92 -5.69
N ALA A 127 14.81 2.63 -6.56
CA ALA A 127 14.17 2.05 -7.74
C ALA A 127 15.16 1.32 -8.67
N ALA A 128 16.41 1.79 -8.74
CA ALA A 128 17.47 1.17 -9.53
C ALA A 128 17.90 -0.21 -8.99
N GLU A 129 17.75 -0.44 -7.69
CA GLU A 129 18.09 -1.71 -7.02
C GLU A 129 16.92 -2.68 -6.99
N ALA A 130 15.72 -2.17 -6.73
CA ALA A 130 14.53 -2.99 -6.57
C ALA A 130 14.06 -3.61 -7.90
N GLY A 131 14.11 -2.84 -8.99
CA GLY A 131 13.50 -3.23 -10.27
C GLY A 131 11.96 -3.34 -10.21
N PRO A 132 11.28 -3.32 -11.37
CA PRO A 132 9.82 -3.36 -11.40
C PRO A 132 9.22 -4.78 -11.47
N ASP A 133 10.00 -5.80 -11.80
CA ASP A 133 9.46 -7.04 -12.37
C ASP A 133 9.27 -8.19 -11.36
N SER A 134 9.96 -8.17 -10.24
CA SER A 134 9.78 -9.21 -9.22
C SER A 134 9.99 -8.67 -7.81
N LEU A 135 8.91 -8.38 -7.15
CA LEU A 135 8.91 -7.94 -5.76
C LEU A 135 8.26 -9.05 -4.92
N ARG A 136 8.85 -9.34 -3.77
CA ARG A 136 8.32 -10.33 -2.83
C ARG A 136 8.05 -9.68 -1.49
N ILE A 137 6.91 -10.01 -0.90
CA ILE A 137 6.55 -9.62 0.45
C ILE A 137 6.38 -10.85 1.32
N ARG A 138 6.90 -10.77 2.54
CA ARG A 138 6.66 -11.78 3.56
C ARG A 138 6.28 -11.10 4.86
N THR A 139 5.22 -11.59 5.49
CA THR A 139 4.73 -11.06 6.77
C THR A 139 4.76 -12.16 7.81
N TRP A 140 5.33 -11.86 8.96
CA TRP A 140 5.32 -12.74 10.13
C TRP A 140 4.42 -12.13 11.21
N VAL A 141 3.67 -13.00 11.87
CA VAL A 141 2.87 -12.64 13.05
C VAL A 141 3.27 -13.60 14.17
N ASN A 142 3.77 -13.06 15.27
CA ASN A 142 4.25 -13.85 16.42
C ASN A 142 5.29 -14.92 16.03
N GLY A 143 6.14 -14.63 15.05
CA GLY A 143 7.19 -15.53 14.57
C GLY A 143 6.74 -16.54 13.50
N GLU A 144 5.45 -16.63 13.19
CA GLU A 144 4.92 -17.50 12.14
C GLU A 144 4.69 -16.73 10.84
N VAL A 145 4.96 -17.38 9.71
CA VAL A 145 4.71 -16.77 8.38
C VAL A 145 3.20 -16.74 8.14
N ALA A 146 2.65 -15.53 8.07
CA ALA A 146 1.24 -15.29 7.81
C ALA A 146 0.95 -14.90 6.35
N GLN A 147 1.97 -14.43 5.63
CA GLN A 147 1.88 -14.06 4.21
C GLN A 147 3.24 -14.32 3.55
N ASP A 148 3.23 -14.89 2.37
CA ASP A 148 4.40 -15.02 1.50
C ASP A 148 3.90 -14.94 0.04
N ASP A 149 4.13 -13.83 -0.62
CA ASP A 149 3.58 -13.58 -1.95
C ASP A 149 4.53 -12.72 -2.77
N GLY A 150 4.28 -12.68 -4.07
CA GLY A 150 5.02 -11.88 -5.03
C GLY A 150 4.10 -11.03 -5.89
N THR A 151 4.64 -9.92 -6.34
CA THR A 151 3.98 -9.05 -7.30
C THR A 151 5.05 -8.36 -8.15
N SER A 152 4.63 -7.72 -9.23
CA SER A 152 5.48 -6.78 -9.93
C SER A 152 4.98 -5.36 -9.71
N ALA A 153 5.91 -4.41 -9.62
CA ALA A 153 5.53 -3.00 -9.58
C ALA A 153 4.78 -2.58 -10.85
N ARG A 154 4.98 -3.27 -11.97
CA ARG A 154 4.19 -3.07 -13.20
C ARG A 154 2.72 -3.40 -12.97
N GLN A 155 2.39 -4.46 -12.23
CA GLN A 155 1.00 -4.78 -11.86
C GLN A 155 0.42 -3.70 -10.94
N LEU A 156 1.20 -3.19 -9.98
CA LEU A 156 0.75 -2.13 -9.08
C LEU A 156 0.56 -0.80 -9.83
N ILE A 157 1.46 -0.47 -10.76
CA ILE A 157 1.42 0.79 -11.52
C ILE A 157 0.44 0.71 -12.69
N SER A 158 0.34 -0.40 -13.41
CA SER A 158 -0.67 -0.59 -14.45
C SER A 158 -2.08 -0.61 -13.88
N ALA A 159 -2.21 -1.02 -12.62
CA ALA A 159 -3.42 -0.84 -11.87
C ALA A 159 -3.82 0.65 -11.77
N CYS A 160 -2.90 1.60 -11.77
CA CYS A 160 -3.17 3.04 -11.77
C CYS A 160 -3.61 3.60 -13.15
N ARG A 161 -3.74 2.76 -14.17
CA ARG A 161 -4.13 3.14 -15.53
C ARG A 161 -5.63 3.13 -15.83
N GLY A 162 -6.48 2.96 -14.83
CA GLY A 162 -7.93 3.12 -15.05
C GLY A 162 -8.20 4.39 -15.85
N SER A 163 -9.05 4.33 -16.86
CA SER A 163 -9.45 5.25 -17.92
C SER A 163 -9.44 6.78 -17.68
N SER A 164 -8.79 7.25 -16.64
CA SER A 164 -8.53 8.66 -16.34
C SER A 164 -7.12 8.81 -15.77
N PRO A 165 -6.34 9.80 -16.23
CA PRO A 165 -4.98 10.01 -15.74
C PRO A 165 -5.00 10.44 -14.26
N ILE A 166 -4.56 9.57 -13.37
CA ILE A 166 -4.32 9.93 -11.98
C ILE A 166 -3.02 10.71 -11.95
N SER A 167 -3.10 12.00 -11.60
CA SER A 167 -1.92 12.78 -11.29
C SER A 167 -1.47 12.42 -9.88
N VAL A 168 -0.28 11.85 -9.75
CA VAL A 168 0.38 11.65 -8.47
C VAL A 168 1.41 12.76 -8.34
N SER A 169 1.21 13.67 -7.38
CA SER A 169 2.19 14.66 -6.95
C SER A 169 2.54 14.37 -5.50
N ILE A 170 3.81 14.47 -5.18
CA ILE A 170 4.33 14.37 -3.80
C ILE A 170 4.14 15.72 -3.13
#